data_8e0a227a40ec41e800a693b7e488be1d
#
_entry.id   8e0a227a40ec41e800a693b7e488be1d
#
_cell.length_a   1.000
_cell.length_b   1.000
_cell.length_c   1.000
_cell.angle_alpha   90.00
_cell.angle_beta   90.00
_cell.angle_gamma   90.00
#
_symmetry.space_group_name_H-M   'P 1'
#
loop_
_entity.id
_entity.type
_entity.pdbx_description
1 polymer ?
#
loop_
_entity_poly.entity_id
_entity_poly.type
_entity_poly.pdbx_seq_one_letter_code
_entity_poly.pdbx_strand_id
1 'polypeptide(L)'
;MSVSGVFLSFLANALADYLTPEQQSLFGTLPQDIAPPEMETTLATNHLRMLRRAVTRCDGPLFVRTLDTINLLLRTLKYPPLPSDAFAPPQPNALRAAVADWSATGLPRAIALRIVEETYQRTVGPRTHELSHYQAFSDTVYGELMPSLVSRLLSLTRAGPGTLLLDLGSGVGNVVLHAALQSGCSAFGVEVMGKPSEMAREQRLQMMMRARMWGVRMGDVELEHSNMLESARVNELMASADIVLVNNKVFGEKCASLLFYSYFFMF
;
A
#
# COMPACT_ATOMS: atom_id res chain seq x y z
N MET A 1 -12.39 -14.71 6.63
CA MET A 1 -12.79 -13.50 7.40
C MET A 1 -13.84 -12.76 6.58
N SER A 2 -14.93 -12.30 7.19
CA SER A 2 -15.91 -11.49 6.46
C SER A 2 -15.30 -10.12 6.12
N VAL A 3 -15.70 -9.50 4.99
CA VAL A 3 -15.23 -8.16 4.55
C VAL A 3 -15.36 -7.12 5.68
N SER A 4 -16.40 -7.23 6.47
CA SER A 4 -16.68 -6.36 7.63
C SER A 4 -15.70 -6.54 8.80
N GLY A 5 -15.21 -7.75 9.04
CA GLY A 5 -14.18 -8.01 10.07
C GLY A 5 -12.83 -7.41 9.68
N VAL A 6 -12.50 -7.46 8.40
CA VAL A 6 -11.28 -6.85 7.84
C VAL A 6 -11.33 -5.33 7.98
N PHE A 7 -12.47 -4.69 7.69
CA PHE A 7 -12.64 -3.25 7.82
C PHE A 7 -12.47 -2.75 9.25
N LEU A 8 -13.09 -3.42 10.23
CA LEU A 8 -13.00 -3.02 11.64
C LEU A 8 -11.60 -3.19 12.23
N SER A 9 -10.94 -4.30 11.91
CA SER A 9 -9.54 -4.52 12.31
C SER A 9 -8.61 -3.49 11.69
N PHE A 10 -8.85 -3.15 10.41
CA PHE A 10 -8.10 -2.11 9.74
C PHE A 10 -8.29 -0.73 10.39
N LEU A 11 -9.54 -0.32 10.68
CA LEU A 11 -9.80 0.96 11.32
C LEU A 11 -9.11 1.05 12.69
N ALA A 12 -9.17 -0.01 13.50
CA ALA A 12 -8.51 -0.04 14.80
C ALA A 12 -6.99 0.07 14.68
N ASN A 13 -6.37 -0.65 13.73
CA ASN A 13 -4.94 -0.57 13.49
C ASN A 13 -4.54 0.81 12.96
N ALA A 14 -5.30 1.38 12.02
CA ALA A 14 -5.04 2.73 11.53
C ALA A 14 -5.10 3.76 12.64
N LEU A 15 -6.09 3.69 13.55
CA LEU A 15 -6.14 4.57 14.71
C LEU A 15 -4.92 4.39 15.62
N ALA A 16 -4.43 3.15 15.80
CA ALA A 16 -3.24 2.88 16.61
C ALA A 16 -1.96 3.44 15.97
N ASP A 17 -1.86 3.40 14.65
CA ASP A 17 -0.68 3.89 13.93
C ASP A 17 -0.59 5.43 13.91
N TYR A 18 -1.75 6.13 13.93
CA TYR A 18 -1.79 7.59 13.81
C TYR A 18 -1.96 8.35 15.12
N LEU A 19 -2.49 7.72 16.16
CA LEU A 19 -2.99 8.43 17.37
C LEU A 19 -2.24 7.96 18.61
N THR A 20 -2.10 8.88 19.57
CA THR A 20 -1.59 8.53 20.91
C THR A 20 -2.60 7.64 21.65
N PRO A 21 -2.18 6.87 22.67
CA PRO A 21 -3.09 6.04 23.46
C PRO A 21 -4.29 6.81 24.05
N GLU A 22 -4.07 8.04 24.50
CA GLU A 22 -5.12 8.90 25.02
C GLU A 22 -6.14 9.27 23.93
N GLN A 23 -5.67 9.56 22.72
CA GLN A 23 -6.55 9.86 21.60
C GLN A 23 -7.29 8.61 21.10
N GLN A 24 -6.65 7.44 21.14
CA GLN A 24 -7.29 6.17 20.80
C GLN A 24 -8.44 5.85 21.74
N SER A 25 -8.33 6.20 23.02
CA SER A 25 -9.38 5.99 24.03
C SER A 25 -10.70 6.67 23.67
N LEU A 26 -10.67 7.75 22.89
CA LEU A 26 -11.88 8.46 22.41
C LEU A 26 -12.75 7.59 21.48
N PHE A 27 -12.17 6.61 20.82
CA PHE A 27 -12.86 5.70 19.89
C PHE A 27 -13.30 4.41 20.56
N GLY A 28 -12.77 4.13 21.76
CA GLY A 28 -12.98 2.89 22.47
C GLY A 28 -12.10 1.75 21.96
N THR A 29 -12.35 0.53 22.44
CA THR A 29 -11.57 -0.67 22.11
C THR A 29 -12.44 -1.74 21.47
N LEU A 30 -11.89 -2.49 20.53
CA LEU A 30 -12.47 -3.77 20.10
C LEU A 30 -12.14 -4.81 21.18
N PRO A 31 -13.09 -5.60 21.64
CA PRO A 31 -12.79 -6.71 22.54
C PRO A 31 -11.88 -7.69 21.79
N GLN A 32 -10.67 -7.87 22.29
CA GLN A 32 -9.96 -9.12 22.11
C GLN A 32 -10.67 -10.17 22.98
N ASP A 33 -10.79 -11.36 22.53
CA ASP A 33 -11.74 -12.40 22.97
C ASP A 33 -11.77 -12.77 24.47
N ILE A 34 -11.15 -12.03 25.37
CA ILE A 34 -11.21 -12.28 26.83
C ILE A 34 -11.04 -10.93 27.57
N ALA A 35 -12.11 -10.21 27.79
CA ALA A 35 -12.16 -9.18 28.83
C ALA A 35 -13.19 -9.57 29.88
N PRO A 36 -12.88 -9.51 31.18
CA PRO A 36 -13.85 -9.76 32.24
C PRO A 36 -15.01 -8.76 32.16
N PRO A 37 -16.23 -9.18 32.56
CA PRO A 37 -17.45 -8.41 32.40
C PRO A 37 -17.52 -7.10 33.21
N GLU A 38 -16.51 -6.81 34.03
CA GLU A 38 -16.55 -5.68 34.99
C GLU A 38 -16.00 -4.36 34.45
N MET A 39 -15.54 -4.27 33.20
CA MET A 39 -15.08 -3.04 32.59
C MET A 39 -16.01 -2.61 31.45
N GLU A 40 -17.31 -2.54 31.74
CA GLU A 40 -18.29 -1.85 30.89
C GLU A 40 -18.11 -0.33 31.00
N THR A 41 -17.10 0.22 30.34
CA THR A 41 -17.22 1.57 29.83
C THR A 41 -18.50 1.62 29.02
N THR A 42 -19.44 2.45 29.44
CA THR A 42 -20.76 2.62 28.87
C THR A 42 -20.74 2.46 27.36
N LEU A 43 -21.56 1.57 26.82
CA LEU A 43 -21.63 1.23 25.39
C LEU A 43 -21.72 2.48 24.49
N ALA A 44 -22.25 3.58 25.02
CA ALA A 44 -22.44 4.85 24.35
C ALA A 44 -21.12 5.59 23.98
N THR A 45 -20.01 5.27 24.63
CA THR A 45 -18.71 5.93 24.39
C THR A 45 -17.72 5.06 23.59
N ASN A 46 -18.08 3.79 23.30
CA ASN A 46 -17.23 2.89 22.54
C ASN A 46 -17.68 2.78 21.09
N HIS A 47 -17.22 3.70 20.26
CA HIS A 47 -17.60 3.80 18.84
C HIS A 47 -17.18 2.57 18.03
N LEU A 48 -16.03 1.97 18.32
CA LEU A 48 -15.57 0.76 17.63
C LEU A 48 -16.47 -0.45 17.91
N ARG A 49 -16.94 -0.61 19.17
CA ARG A 49 -17.94 -1.65 19.52
C ARG A 49 -19.29 -1.37 18.88
N MET A 50 -19.74 -0.11 18.84
CA MET A 50 -21.00 0.26 18.17
C MET A 50 -20.93 -0.04 16.69
N LEU A 51 -19.80 0.26 16.03
CA LEU A 51 -19.60 -0.02 14.62
C LEU A 51 -19.61 -1.54 14.36
N ARG A 52 -18.92 -2.34 15.21
CA ARG A 52 -18.97 -3.81 15.15
C ARG A 52 -20.39 -4.35 15.33
N ARG A 53 -21.14 -3.83 16.30
CA ARG A 53 -22.55 -4.22 16.53
C ARG A 53 -23.43 -3.92 15.33
N ALA A 54 -23.28 -2.73 14.72
CA ALA A 54 -24.01 -2.34 13.52
C ALA A 54 -23.75 -3.30 12.36
N VAL A 55 -22.49 -3.66 12.14
CA VAL A 55 -22.09 -4.65 11.13
C VAL A 55 -22.70 -6.02 11.41
N THR A 56 -22.58 -6.53 12.65
CA THR A 56 -23.09 -7.86 13.03
C THR A 56 -24.61 -7.96 12.90
N ARG A 57 -25.33 -6.85 13.12
CA ARG A 57 -26.79 -6.78 13.03
C ARG A 57 -27.34 -6.33 11.68
N CYS A 58 -26.44 -6.05 10.72
CA CYS A 58 -26.80 -5.44 9.44
C CYS A 58 -27.60 -4.13 9.60
N ASP A 59 -27.31 -3.35 10.67
CA ASP A 59 -27.97 -2.07 10.97
C ASP A 59 -27.25 -0.93 10.25
N GLY A 60 -27.67 -0.67 9.02
CA GLY A 60 -27.10 0.39 8.16
C GLY A 60 -27.19 1.79 8.80
N PRO A 61 -28.37 2.22 9.31
CA PRO A 61 -28.49 3.52 9.98
C PRO A 61 -27.56 3.70 11.18
N LEU A 62 -27.39 2.68 12.03
CA LEU A 62 -26.45 2.73 13.14
C LEU A 62 -25.01 2.79 12.66
N PHE A 63 -24.68 2.03 11.60
CA PHE A 63 -23.36 2.05 10.99
C PHE A 63 -22.96 3.46 10.52
N VAL A 64 -23.82 4.10 9.72
CA VAL A 64 -23.56 5.45 9.19
C VAL A 64 -23.41 6.48 10.32
N ARG A 65 -24.35 6.53 11.27
CA ARG A 65 -24.26 7.46 12.40
C ARG A 65 -22.98 7.29 13.23
N THR A 66 -22.59 6.04 13.48
CA THR A 66 -21.35 5.75 14.23
C THR A 66 -20.12 6.18 13.45
N LEU A 67 -20.10 5.93 12.14
CA LEU A 67 -19.01 6.33 11.26
C LEU A 67 -18.91 7.86 11.16
N ASP A 68 -20.02 8.58 11.11
CA ASP A 68 -20.05 10.04 11.12
C ASP A 68 -19.46 10.60 12.42
N THR A 69 -19.79 9.98 13.57
CA THR A 69 -19.21 10.35 14.87
C THR A 69 -17.70 10.13 14.88
N ILE A 70 -17.22 8.98 14.40
CA ILE A 70 -15.79 8.69 14.27
C ILE A 70 -15.11 9.73 13.37
N ASN A 71 -15.71 10.04 12.22
CA ASN A 71 -15.17 11.05 11.30
C ASN A 71 -15.11 12.45 11.92
N LEU A 72 -16.11 12.82 12.73
CA LEU A 72 -16.09 14.09 13.45
C LEU A 72 -14.93 14.15 14.47
N LEU A 73 -14.74 13.09 15.25
CA LEU A 73 -13.62 12.99 16.20
C LEU A 73 -12.26 13.06 15.46
N LEU A 74 -12.11 12.35 14.36
CA LEU A 74 -10.89 12.40 13.55
C LEU A 74 -10.63 13.81 12.99
N ARG A 75 -11.68 14.52 12.58
CA ARG A 75 -11.55 15.92 12.12
C ARG A 75 -11.07 16.85 13.22
N THR A 76 -11.58 16.72 14.44
CA THR A 76 -11.12 17.54 15.57
C THR A 76 -9.66 17.28 15.93
N LEU A 77 -9.22 16.03 15.84
CA LEU A 77 -7.82 15.65 16.06
C LEU A 77 -6.90 16.13 14.93
N LYS A 78 -7.38 16.08 13.68
CA LYS A 78 -6.61 16.53 12.51
C LYS A 78 -6.49 18.05 12.43
N TYR A 79 -7.53 18.76 12.88
CA TYR A 79 -7.62 20.22 12.85
C TYR A 79 -7.93 20.75 14.25
N PRO A 80 -6.96 20.68 15.18
CA PRO A 80 -7.15 21.23 16.51
C PRO A 80 -7.45 22.73 16.42
N PRO A 81 -8.25 23.27 17.35
CA PRO A 81 -8.54 24.69 17.35
C PRO A 81 -7.25 25.51 17.47
N LEU A 82 -7.21 26.64 16.80
CA LEU A 82 -6.09 27.57 16.94
C LEU A 82 -5.99 28.06 18.40
N PRO A 83 -4.77 28.23 18.93
CA PRO A 83 -4.60 28.82 20.23
C PRO A 83 -5.18 30.22 20.24
N SER A 84 -5.76 30.63 21.37
CA SER A 84 -6.32 31.97 21.57
C SER A 84 -5.24 33.07 21.54
N ASP A 85 -4.02 32.74 21.90
CA ASP A 85 -2.83 33.58 21.70
C ASP A 85 -2.19 33.27 20.36
N ALA A 86 -2.10 34.27 19.48
CA ALA A 86 -1.49 34.13 18.15
C ALA A 86 0.02 33.79 18.19
N PHE A 87 0.70 34.04 19.30
CA PHE A 87 2.12 33.75 19.52
C PHE A 87 2.36 32.42 20.25
N ALA A 88 1.31 31.78 20.73
CA ALA A 88 1.44 30.46 21.37
C ALA A 88 1.86 29.41 20.34
N PRO A 89 2.72 28.45 20.72
CA PRO A 89 3.08 27.34 19.82
C PRO A 89 1.83 26.56 19.44
N PRO A 90 1.74 26.09 18.18
CA PRO A 90 0.61 25.28 17.73
C PRO A 90 0.49 24.01 18.58
N GLN A 91 -0.75 23.58 18.83
CA GLN A 91 -0.97 22.34 19.58
C GLN A 91 -0.36 21.13 18.85
N PRO A 92 0.23 20.17 19.60
CA PRO A 92 0.77 18.95 19.03
C PRO A 92 -0.30 18.22 18.21
N ASN A 93 0.08 17.80 17.01
CA ASN A 93 -0.81 17.05 16.11
C ASN A 93 -0.20 15.68 15.85
N ALA A 94 -0.74 14.64 16.50
CA ALA A 94 -0.24 13.28 16.40
C ALA A 94 -0.30 12.74 14.96
N LEU A 95 -1.35 13.05 14.19
CA LEU A 95 -1.47 12.66 12.78
C LEU A 95 -0.34 13.24 11.93
N ARG A 96 0.03 14.50 12.14
CA ARG A 96 1.17 15.11 11.44
C ARG A 96 2.50 14.54 11.90
N ALA A 97 2.64 14.27 13.19
CA ALA A 97 3.86 13.66 13.73
C ALA A 97 4.08 12.24 13.18
N ALA A 98 3.05 11.40 13.14
CA ALA A 98 3.12 10.07 12.55
C ALA A 98 3.54 10.11 11.07
N VAL A 99 2.91 10.99 10.27
CA VAL A 99 3.26 11.14 8.84
C VAL A 99 4.70 11.65 8.66
N ALA A 100 5.17 12.54 9.53
CA ALA A 100 6.55 13.03 9.50
C ALA A 100 7.55 11.92 9.88
N ASP A 101 7.22 11.10 10.89
CA ASP A 101 8.02 9.96 11.28
C ASP A 101 8.13 8.92 10.15
N TRP A 102 7.02 8.60 9.49
CA TRP A 102 7.04 7.67 8.35
C TRP A 102 7.88 8.16 7.17
N SER A 103 8.03 9.47 7.02
CA SER A 103 8.92 10.03 5.99
C SER A 103 10.40 9.73 6.28
N ALA A 104 10.75 9.48 7.54
CA ALA A 104 12.12 9.17 7.97
C ALA A 104 12.35 7.67 8.17
N THR A 105 11.35 6.95 8.69
CA THR A 105 11.46 5.53 9.11
C THR A 105 10.89 4.54 8.10
N GLY A 106 10.13 5.04 7.12
CA GLY A 106 9.36 4.23 6.17
C GLY A 106 7.91 4.01 6.63
N LEU A 107 7.05 3.69 5.67
CA LEU A 107 5.63 3.49 5.91
C LEU A 107 5.38 2.17 6.65
N PRO A 108 4.57 2.15 7.73
CA PRO A 108 4.19 0.91 8.37
C PRO A 108 3.60 -0.09 7.37
N ARG A 109 4.06 -1.34 7.46
CA ARG A 109 3.67 -2.40 6.52
C ARG A 109 2.16 -2.56 6.38
N ALA A 110 1.41 -2.46 7.48
CA ALA A 110 -0.04 -2.60 7.48
C ALA A 110 -0.72 -1.52 6.61
N ILE A 111 -0.24 -0.28 6.71
CA ILE A 111 -0.72 0.86 5.92
C ILE A 111 -0.35 0.67 4.44
N ALA A 112 0.91 0.28 4.15
CA ALA A 112 1.36 0.01 2.78
C ALA A 112 0.48 -1.06 2.12
N LEU A 113 0.29 -2.21 2.78
CA LEU A 113 -0.55 -3.30 2.28
C LEU A 113 -1.99 -2.86 2.03
N ARG A 114 -2.53 -2.00 2.89
CA ARG A 114 -3.90 -1.49 2.71
C ARG A 114 -4.02 -0.59 1.48
N ILE A 115 -3.07 0.32 1.29
CA ILE A 115 -3.08 1.20 0.11
C ILE A 115 -2.92 0.38 -1.18
N VAL A 116 -2.01 -0.60 -1.17
CA VAL A 116 -1.82 -1.54 -2.30
C VAL A 116 -3.11 -2.28 -2.61
N GLU A 117 -3.75 -2.89 -1.61
CA GLU A 117 -5.00 -3.63 -1.78
C GLU A 117 -6.13 -2.74 -2.32
N GLU A 118 -6.34 -1.56 -1.73
CA GLU A 118 -7.37 -0.62 -2.20
C GLU A 118 -7.13 -0.17 -3.65
N THR A 119 -5.87 0.01 -4.01
CA THR A 119 -5.50 0.41 -5.37
C THR A 119 -5.80 -0.72 -6.35
N TYR A 120 -5.36 -1.93 -6.03
CA TYR A 120 -5.57 -3.12 -6.85
C TYR A 120 -7.06 -3.39 -7.09
N GLN A 121 -7.87 -3.39 -6.03
CA GLN A 121 -9.31 -3.66 -6.11
C GLN A 121 -10.08 -2.62 -6.94
N ARG A 122 -9.54 -1.45 -7.15
CA ARG A 122 -10.17 -0.40 -7.95
C ARG A 122 -9.72 -0.38 -9.41
N THR A 123 -8.59 -0.96 -9.72
CA THR A 123 -7.96 -0.90 -11.06
C THR A 123 -7.92 -2.26 -11.72
N VAL A 124 -7.21 -3.20 -11.13
CA VAL A 124 -6.97 -4.53 -11.69
C VAL A 124 -8.08 -5.50 -11.33
N GLY A 125 -8.54 -5.51 -10.08
CA GLY A 125 -9.53 -6.46 -9.57
C GLY A 125 -10.77 -6.65 -10.44
N PRO A 126 -11.43 -5.58 -10.92
CA PRO A 126 -12.60 -5.69 -11.82
C PRO A 126 -12.26 -6.24 -13.22
N ARG A 127 -11.00 -6.21 -13.60
CA ARG A 127 -10.51 -6.54 -14.96
C ARG A 127 -9.58 -7.75 -14.99
N THR A 128 -9.53 -8.54 -13.93
CA THR A 128 -8.67 -9.76 -13.85
C THR A 128 -8.94 -10.75 -14.97
N HIS A 129 -10.19 -10.79 -15.48
CA HIS A 129 -10.56 -11.62 -16.61
C HIS A 129 -9.80 -11.25 -17.90
N GLU A 130 -9.38 -10.00 -18.08
CA GLU A 130 -8.58 -9.56 -19.23
C GLU A 130 -7.15 -10.11 -19.17
N LEU A 131 -6.67 -10.47 -17.99
CA LEU A 131 -5.34 -11.06 -17.76
C LEU A 131 -5.33 -12.57 -17.96
N SER A 132 -6.48 -13.25 -17.89
CA SER A 132 -6.60 -14.70 -18.01
C SER A 132 -6.53 -15.24 -19.45
N HIS A 133 -6.58 -14.35 -20.45
CA HIS A 133 -6.53 -14.74 -21.86
C HIS A 133 -5.12 -15.07 -22.37
N TYR A 134 -4.09 -14.93 -21.55
CA TYR A 134 -2.72 -15.27 -21.93
C TYR A 134 -2.49 -16.77 -21.83
N GLN A 135 -1.90 -17.35 -22.90
CA GLN A 135 -1.72 -18.80 -23.05
C GLN A 135 -0.85 -19.36 -21.92
N ALA A 136 -1.35 -20.36 -21.22
CA ALA A 136 -0.55 -21.13 -20.29
C ALA A 136 0.66 -21.78 -21.01
N PHE A 137 1.84 -21.73 -20.38
CA PHE A 137 3.10 -22.26 -20.91
C PHE A 137 3.73 -21.52 -22.10
N SER A 138 3.35 -20.28 -22.36
CA SER A 138 4.06 -19.37 -23.27
C SER A 138 4.92 -18.38 -22.49
N ASP A 139 5.86 -17.70 -23.17
CA ASP A 139 6.69 -16.63 -22.57
C ASP A 139 5.85 -15.39 -22.12
N THR A 140 4.54 -15.45 -22.33
CA THR A 140 3.56 -14.41 -22.00
C THR A 140 2.61 -14.82 -20.87
N VAL A 141 3.00 -15.77 -19.99
CA VAL A 141 2.19 -16.13 -18.82
C VAL A 141 2.24 -15.02 -17.78
N TYR A 142 1.06 -14.59 -17.36
CA TYR A 142 0.90 -13.60 -16.31
C TYR A 142 0.94 -14.25 -14.90
N GLY A 143 1.77 -13.74 -14.02
CA GLY A 143 1.85 -14.18 -12.63
C GLY A 143 2.22 -13.03 -11.69
N GLU A 144 1.50 -12.88 -10.60
CA GLU A 144 1.71 -11.80 -9.63
C GLU A 144 2.42 -12.28 -8.37
N LEU A 145 3.35 -11.47 -7.86
CA LEU A 145 3.92 -11.64 -6.53
C LEU A 145 2.97 -11.13 -5.46
N MET A 146 2.75 -11.95 -4.43
CA MET A 146 1.92 -11.57 -3.28
C MET A 146 2.51 -10.36 -2.54
N PRO A 147 1.69 -9.39 -2.13
CA PRO A 147 2.18 -8.20 -1.43
C PRO A 147 3.00 -8.50 -0.17
N SER A 148 2.69 -9.59 0.54
CA SER A 148 3.48 -10.03 1.69
C SER A 148 4.90 -10.46 1.34
N LEU A 149 5.09 -11.07 0.17
CA LEU A 149 6.40 -11.46 -0.36
C LEU A 149 7.19 -10.22 -0.79
N VAL A 150 6.54 -9.28 -1.47
CA VAL A 150 7.16 -7.99 -1.84
C VAL A 150 7.66 -7.25 -0.60
N SER A 151 6.83 -7.10 0.45
CA SER A 151 7.25 -6.48 1.71
C SER A 151 8.47 -7.18 2.32
N ARG A 152 8.52 -8.52 2.27
CA ARG A 152 9.66 -9.29 2.77
C ARG A 152 10.91 -9.06 1.94
N LEU A 153 10.78 -9.02 0.62
CA LEU A 153 11.86 -8.72 -0.30
C LEU A 153 12.47 -7.36 -0.01
N LEU A 154 11.65 -6.31 0.12
CA LEU A 154 12.09 -4.96 0.45
C LEU A 154 12.84 -4.91 1.80
N SER A 155 12.38 -5.66 2.79
CA SER A 155 13.06 -5.75 4.09
C SER A 155 14.42 -6.46 3.99
N LEU A 156 14.51 -7.55 3.22
CA LEU A 156 15.75 -8.31 3.03
C LEU A 156 16.82 -7.52 2.26
N THR A 157 16.39 -6.78 1.24
CA THR A 157 17.28 -5.94 0.41
C THR A 157 17.57 -4.58 1.04
N ARG A 158 16.91 -4.25 2.16
CA ARG A 158 17.02 -2.93 2.83
C ARG A 158 16.70 -1.79 1.89
N ALA A 159 15.73 -1.98 0.99
CA ALA A 159 15.29 -0.96 0.07
C ALA A 159 14.85 0.31 0.80
N GLY A 160 15.27 1.47 0.34
CA GLY A 160 15.01 2.77 0.95
C GLY A 160 15.01 3.91 -0.07
N PRO A 161 14.88 5.18 0.35
CA PRO A 161 14.75 6.33 -0.56
C PRO A 161 15.91 6.53 -1.54
N GLY A 162 17.10 5.99 -1.24
CA GLY A 162 18.26 6.04 -2.15
C GLY A 162 18.41 4.84 -3.07
N THR A 163 17.51 3.87 -2.98
CA THR A 163 17.58 2.62 -3.75
C THR A 163 16.88 2.77 -5.10
N LEU A 164 17.45 2.18 -6.15
CA LEU A 164 16.82 2.00 -7.46
C LEU A 164 16.44 0.53 -7.66
N LEU A 165 15.14 0.27 -7.79
CA LEU A 165 14.59 -1.06 -8.07
C LEU A 165 14.12 -1.16 -9.52
N LEU A 166 14.58 -2.18 -10.24
CA LEU A 166 14.11 -2.55 -11.58
C LEU A 166 13.28 -3.82 -11.52
N ASP A 167 12.13 -3.84 -12.17
CA ASP A 167 11.26 -5.02 -12.33
C ASP A 167 11.10 -5.34 -13.82
N LEU A 168 11.77 -6.39 -14.26
CA LEU A 168 11.79 -6.83 -15.66
C LEU A 168 10.66 -7.84 -15.89
N GLY A 169 9.60 -7.39 -16.54
CA GLY A 169 8.32 -8.10 -16.66
C GLY A 169 7.37 -7.69 -15.53
N SER A 170 7.19 -6.38 -15.36
CA SER A 170 6.47 -5.81 -14.19
C SER A 170 4.96 -6.06 -14.17
N GLY A 171 4.39 -6.63 -15.24
CA GLY A 171 2.95 -6.89 -15.32
C GLY A 171 2.11 -5.64 -15.08
N VAL A 172 1.17 -5.72 -14.15
CA VAL A 172 0.34 -4.57 -13.73
C VAL A 172 1.06 -3.63 -12.77
N GLY A 173 2.38 -3.78 -12.57
CA GLY A 173 3.20 -2.86 -11.78
C GLY A 173 3.13 -3.07 -10.27
N ASN A 174 2.61 -4.18 -9.78
CA ASN A 174 2.38 -4.42 -8.35
C ASN A 174 3.66 -4.25 -7.51
N VAL A 175 4.78 -4.82 -7.94
CA VAL A 175 6.05 -4.76 -7.20
C VAL A 175 6.62 -3.35 -7.20
N VAL A 176 6.69 -2.73 -8.37
CA VAL A 176 7.22 -1.38 -8.57
C VAL A 176 6.47 -0.35 -7.71
N LEU A 177 5.15 -0.39 -7.77
CA LEU A 177 4.29 0.52 -7.03
C LEU A 177 4.36 0.28 -5.52
N HIS A 178 4.37 -0.98 -5.10
CA HIS A 178 4.49 -1.35 -3.70
C HIS A 178 5.85 -0.93 -3.12
N ALA A 179 6.93 -1.17 -3.86
CA ALA A 179 8.28 -0.79 -3.46
C ALA A 179 8.40 0.73 -3.25
N ALA A 180 7.99 1.52 -4.23
CA ALA A 180 8.00 2.97 -4.13
C ALA A 180 7.13 3.51 -2.99
N LEU A 181 5.98 2.87 -2.72
CA LEU A 181 5.09 3.26 -1.62
C LEU A 181 5.68 2.93 -0.26
N GLN A 182 6.14 1.68 -0.05
CA GLN A 182 6.52 1.20 1.27
C GLN A 182 7.91 1.67 1.69
N SER A 183 8.88 1.69 0.77
CA SER A 183 10.27 2.01 1.08
C SER A 183 10.69 3.41 0.63
N GLY A 184 9.89 4.08 -0.20
CA GLY A 184 10.25 5.36 -0.78
C GLY A 184 11.35 5.29 -1.85
N CYS A 185 11.72 4.08 -2.31
CA CYS A 185 12.73 3.88 -3.35
C CYS A 185 12.26 4.39 -4.72
N SER A 186 13.19 4.70 -5.60
CA SER A 186 12.91 4.88 -7.02
C SER A 186 12.69 3.50 -7.64
N ALA A 187 11.65 3.34 -8.46
CA ALA A 187 11.30 2.06 -9.03
C ALA A 187 10.93 2.19 -10.50
N PHE A 188 11.50 1.30 -11.32
CA PHE A 188 11.25 1.20 -12.74
C PHE A 188 10.67 -0.16 -13.08
N GLY A 189 9.64 -0.20 -13.92
CA GLY A 189 9.06 -1.43 -14.43
C GLY A 189 8.90 -1.41 -15.93
N VAL A 190 9.28 -2.50 -16.57
CA VAL A 190 9.08 -2.70 -18.01
C VAL A 190 8.18 -3.91 -18.25
N GLU A 191 7.18 -3.75 -19.12
CA GLU A 191 6.22 -4.79 -19.46
C GLU A 191 5.96 -4.81 -20.96
N VAL A 192 6.06 -5.99 -21.57
CA VAL A 192 5.88 -6.17 -23.01
C VAL A 192 4.42 -6.29 -23.42
N MET A 193 3.55 -6.73 -22.50
CA MET A 193 2.13 -6.93 -22.80
C MET A 193 1.34 -5.63 -22.61
N GLY A 194 0.59 -5.25 -23.65
CA GLY A 194 -0.14 -3.97 -23.67
C GLY A 194 -1.19 -3.82 -22.58
N LYS A 195 -1.98 -4.86 -22.30
CA LYS A 195 -3.05 -4.80 -21.28
C LYS A 195 -2.52 -4.67 -19.84
N PRO A 196 -1.58 -5.50 -19.37
CA PRO A 196 -0.95 -5.29 -18.08
C PRO A 196 -0.28 -3.92 -17.95
N SER A 197 0.42 -3.45 -18.99
CA SER A 197 1.06 -2.13 -18.99
C SER A 197 0.04 -0.97 -18.89
N GLU A 198 -1.12 -1.09 -19.56
CA GLU A 198 -2.22 -0.12 -19.42
C GLU A 198 -2.74 -0.07 -17.98
N MET A 199 -3.02 -1.25 -17.40
CA MET A 199 -3.48 -1.37 -16.00
C MET A 199 -2.43 -0.85 -15.01
N ALA A 200 -1.14 -1.06 -15.26
CA ALA A 200 -0.06 -0.54 -14.43
C ALA A 200 -0.07 0.99 -14.35
N ARG A 201 -0.31 1.67 -15.48
CA ARG A 201 -0.42 3.13 -15.53
C ARG A 201 -1.63 3.64 -14.74
N GLU A 202 -2.78 2.99 -14.87
CA GLU A 202 -3.97 3.32 -14.09
C GLU A 202 -3.73 3.10 -12.60
N GLN A 203 -3.10 1.97 -12.25
CA GLN A 203 -2.75 1.63 -10.88
C GLN A 203 -1.83 2.68 -10.26
N ARG A 204 -0.80 3.13 -11.01
CA ARG A 204 0.10 4.20 -10.57
C ARG A 204 -0.66 5.47 -10.22
N LEU A 205 -1.58 5.93 -11.08
CA LEU A 205 -2.38 7.13 -10.82
C LEU A 205 -3.24 6.98 -9.56
N GLN A 206 -3.91 5.84 -9.40
CA GLN A 206 -4.74 5.55 -8.24
C GLN A 206 -3.91 5.47 -6.95
N MET A 207 -2.73 4.85 -7.01
CA MET A 207 -1.85 4.75 -5.85
C MET A 207 -1.31 6.11 -5.42
N MET A 208 -0.90 6.96 -6.37
CA MET A 208 -0.47 8.33 -6.06
C MET A 208 -1.57 9.14 -5.38
N MET A 209 -2.82 9.03 -5.84
CA MET A 209 -3.96 9.71 -5.21
C MET A 209 -4.18 9.20 -3.78
N ARG A 210 -4.13 7.88 -3.58
CA ARG A 210 -4.31 7.26 -2.26
C ARG A 210 -3.19 7.61 -1.30
N ALA A 211 -1.94 7.52 -1.74
CA ALA A 211 -0.80 7.94 -0.93
C ALA A 211 -0.98 9.38 -0.42
N ARG A 212 -1.42 10.31 -1.29
CA ARG A 212 -1.73 11.69 -0.88
C ARG A 212 -2.88 11.77 0.14
N MET A 213 -3.94 10.97 -0.02
CA MET A 213 -5.06 10.93 0.93
C MET A 213 -4.61 10.44 2.31
N TRP A 214 -3.66 9.51 2.35
CA TRP A 214 -3.05 9.00 3.57
C TRP A 214 -1.92 9.91 4.11
N GLY A 215 -1.58 10.99 3.40
CA GLY A 215 -0.48 11.90 3.76
C GLY A 215 0.92 11.28 3.52
N VAL A 216 1.00 10.22 2.75
CA VAL A 216 2.22 9.47 2.48
C VAL A 216 2.89 9.97 1.21
N ARG A 217 4.21 10.07 1.22
CA ARG A 217 5.03 10.22 0.03
C ARG A 217 5.47 8.84 -0.45
N MET A 218 5.39 8.63 -1.74
CA MET A 218 6.00 7.46 -2.38
C MET A 218 7.21 7.91 -3.21
N GLY A 219 8.12 6.99 -3.44
CA GLY A 219 9.25 7.23 -4.33
C GLY A 219 8.83 7.41 -5.79
N ASP A 220 9.77 7.76 -6.63
CA ASP A 220 9.53 7.95 -8.06
C ASP A 220 9.23 6.60 -8.74
N VAL A 221 8.23 6.60 -9.60
CA VAL A 221 7.83 5.41 -10.36
C VAL A 221 7.82 5.73 -11.84
N GLU A 222 8.55 4.94 -12.60
CA GLU A 222 8.53 4.94 -14.06
C GLU A 222 8.04 3.59 -14.57
N LEU A 223 7.13 3.59 -15.55
CA LEU A 223 6.57 2.39 -16.16
C LEU A 223 6.67 2.48 -17.68
N GLU A 224 7.33 1.51 -18.29
CA GLU A 224 7.55 1.44 -19.74
C GLU A 224 6.80 0.25 -20.35
N HIS A 225 6.13 0.48 -21.46
CA HIS A 225 5.58 -0.59 -22.30
C HIS A 225 6.57 -0.89 -23.41
N SER A 226 7.43 -1.89 -23.19
CA SER A 226 8.49 -2.26 -24.12
C SER A 226 8.96 -3.70 -23.87
N ASN A 227 9.68 -4.25 -24.83
CA ASN A 227 10.49 -5.45 -24.60
C ASN A 227 11.72 -5.08 -23.76
N MET A 228 11.91 -5.74 -22.61
CA MET A 228 13.03 -5.47 -21.70
C MET A 228 14.40 -5.60 -22.37
N LEU A 229 14.54 -6.48 -23.38
CA LEU A 229 15.79 -6.71 -24.11
C LEU A 229 16.08 -5.63 -25.15
N GLU A 230 15.11 -4.82 -25.52
CA GLU A 230 15.20 -3.78 -26.54
C GLU A 230 15.10 -2.36 -25.95
N SER A 231 14.71 -2.25 -24.67
CA SER A 231 14.53 -0.98 -23.99
C SER A 231 15.87 -0.29 -23.73
N ALA A 232 16.07 0.87 -24.35
CA ALA A 232 17.22 1.72 -24.06
C ALA A 232 17.24 2.17 -22.60
N ARG A 233 16.06 2.40 -22.00
CA ARG A 233 15.93 2.81 -20.62
C ARG A 233 16.34 1.73 -19.63
N VAL A 234 16.00 0.46 -19.90
CA VAL A 234 16.50 -0.68 -19.12
C VAL A 234 18.02 -0.72 -19.16
N ASN A 235 18.64 -0.60 -20.37
CA ASN A 235 20.09 -0.62 -20.50
C ASN A 235 20.78 0.51 -19.73
N GLU A 236 20.19 1.71 -19.74
CA GLU A 236 20.70 2.85 -18.98
C GLU A 236 20.64 2.62 -17.47
N LEU A 237 19.49 2.14 -16.97
CA LEU A 237 19.25 2.00 -15.53
C LEU A 237 19.94 0.77 -14.93
N MET A 238 20.17 -0.27 -15.71
CA MET A 238 20.75 -1.53 -15.25
C MET A 238 22.12 -1.33 -14.56
N ALA A 239 22.95 -0.41 -15.08
CA ALA A 239 24.28 -0.14 -14.53
C ALA A 239 24.22 0.55 -13.14
N SER A 240 23.09 1.16 -12.79
CA SER A 240 22.91 1.90 -11.53
C SER A 240 21.88 1.26 -10.60
N ALA A 241 21.27 0.16 -11.01
CA ALA A 241 20.25 -0.52 -10.22
C ALA A 241 20.84 -1.21 -8.99
N ASP A 242 20.24 -0.97 -7.82
CA ASP A 242 20.59 -1.68 -6.58
C ASP A 242 19.86 -3.01 -6.47
N ILE A 243 18.66 -3.10 -7.04
CA ILE A 243 17.81 -4.30 -7.00
C ILE A 243 17.24 -4.55 -8.39
N VAL A 244 17.50 -5.70 -8.93
CA VAL A 244 16.89 -6.17 -10.19
C VAL A 244 16.02 -7.38 -9.89
N LEU A 245 14.72 -7.25 -10.15
CA LEU A 245 13.78 -8.34 -10.03
C LEU A 245 13.45 -8.90 -11.41
N VAL A 246 13.57 -10.21 -11.52
CA VAL A 246 13.18 -10.97 -12.71
C VAL A 246 12.32 -12.15 -12.26
N ASN A 247 11.02 -12.05 -12.43
CA ASN A 247 10.11 -13.16 -12.14
C ASN A 247 9.96 -14.06 -13.36
N ASN A 248 10.95 -14.93 -13.60
CA ASN A 248 11.11 -15.67 -14.83
C ASN A 248 10.57 -17.10 -14.81
N LYS A 249 9.58 -17.42 -13.99
CA LYS A 249 9.03 -18.79 -13.94
C LYS A 249 8.65 -19.36 -15.33
N VAL A 250 8.54 -18.51 -16.33
CA VAL A 250 8.01 -18.83 -17.67
C VAL A 250 8.88 -18.33 -18.82
N PHE A 251 9.96 -17.62 -18.57
CA PHE A 251 10.86 -17.21 -19.64
C PHE A 251 11.54 -18.44 -20.24
N GLY A 252 11.43 -18.61 -21.54
CA GLY A 252 12.14 -19.69 -22.26
C GLY A 252 13.67 -19.58 -22.04
N GLU A 253 14.37 -20.71 -22.20
CA GLU A 253 15.83 -20.76 -22.02
C GLU A 253 16.59 -19.67 -22.78
N LYS A 254 16.10 -19.30 -23.98
CA LYS A 254 16.70 -18.24 -24.80
C LYS A 254 16.58 -16.85 -24.10
N CYS A 255 15.46 -16.55 -23.51
CA CYS A 255 15.24 -15.26 -22.82
C CYS A 255 16.08 -15.19 -21.53
N ALA A 256 16.09 -16.26 -20.74
CA ALA A 256 16.93 -16.37 -19.55
C ALA A 256 18.43 -16.27 -19.87
N SER A 257 18.89 -16.94 -20.93
CA SER A 257 20.28 -16.88 -21.41
C SER A 257 20.64 -15.47 -21.88
N LEU A 258 19.78 -14.83 -22.68
CA LEU A 258 20.02 -13.47 -23.16
C LEU A 258 20.07 -12.44 -22.00
N LEU A 259 19.20 -12.55 -21.01
CA LEU A 259 19.26 -11.74 -19.80
C LEU A 259 20.59 -11.96 -19.06
N PHE A 260 21.00 -13.23 -18.89
CA PHE A 260 22.26 -13.57 -18.25
C PHE A 260 23.45 -13.02 -19.01
N TYR A 261 23.55 -13.27 -20.33
CA TYR A 261 24.66 -12.78 -21.16
C TYR A 261 24.64 -11.26 -21.32
N SER A 262 23.48 -10.63 -21.46
CA SER A 262 23.40 -9.17 -21.67
C SER A 262 23.70 -8.35 -20.41
N TYR A 263 23.40 -8.88 -19.21
CA TYR A 263 23.46 -8.09 -18.00
C TYR A 263 24.39 -8.63 -16.90
N PHE A 264 24.66 -9.92 -16.85
CA PHE A 264 25.54 -10.52 -15.83
C PHE A 264 26.97 -10.78 -16.28
N PHE A 265 27.27 -10.72 -17.57
CA PHE A 265 28.64 -10.86 -18.11
C PHE A 265 29.29 -9.52 -18.54
N MET A 266 28.65 -8.40 -18.32
CA MET A 266 29.24 -7.06 -18.57
C MET A 266 29.99 -6.47 -17.38
N PHE A 267 30.26 -7.27 -16.34
CA PHE A 267 31.07 -6.87 -15.17
C PHE A 267 32.26 -7.79 -15.00
#